data_3e02f8908584441b3d76564f1ce133d6
#
_entry.id   3e02f8908584441b3d76564f1ce133d6
#
_cell.length_a   1.000
_cell.length_b   1.000
_cell.length_c   1.000
_cell.angle_alpha   90.00
_cell.angle_beta   90.00
_cell.angle_gamma   90.00
#
_symmetry.space_group_name_H-M   'P 1'
#
loop_
_entity.id
_entity.type
_entity.pdbx_description
1 polymer ?
#
loop_
_entity_poly.entity_id
_entity_poly.type
_entity_poly.pdbx_seq_one_letter_code
_entity_poly.pdbx_strand_id
1 'polypeptide(L)'
;IGFCEDSKKIKDKLFQNNFTANELIKSGMYYKKDGSDELVCRFRNRIIFPILNYFNQYIGCGGRSVLKKALAKYINSPETDFFKKGFNLYNLNNSKKESTDTDKLVLVEGYMDVVSLYNKGVKNVAATLGTAITTSQINLAWKNFDKIILCFDGDQSGLDASYRAAERVLKILKPGKDIYFAKIPNSQDPDDFINQFGQNGFYSLLNQSSDLSEIIFNYHAVNVDRSKASEIALLEKKLFQLADEMDDQISKKYIKNSFKNKIFVNLIKNKKNTFSNQGELKQASLRLMLTKEEIIELSLLNLILNYPNLSENKIEDISAIEFSFKDNKNFLSELISSLTNENIRSKDNLVKKLQINHEGILKKISMYANNKSVISNLNEGSFDSFFEDYFAEINLCKKNKE
;
A
#
# COMPACT_ATOMS: atom_id res chain seq x y z
N ILE A 1 5.09 1.45 27.10
CA ILE A 1 4.54 2.81 26.91
C ILE A 1 4.34 3.40 28.32
N GLY A 2 4.70 4.67 28.52
CA GLY A 2 4.58 5.40 29.78
C GLY A 2 4.10 6.83 29.56
N PHE A 3 4.06 7.62 30.64
CA PHE A 3 3.71 9.03 30.58
C PHE A 3 4.67 9.85 31.42
N CYS A 4 5.13 10.97 30.88
CA CYS A 4 5.98 11.93 31.57
C CYS A 4 5.18 13.18 31.90
N GLU A 5 4.62 13.22 33.15
CA GLU A 5 3.74 14.29 33.61
C GLU A 5 4.54 15.51 34.06
N ASP A 6 5.34 15.37 35.07
CA ASP A 6 6.11 16.46 35.70
C ASP A 6 7.61 16.16 35.65
N SER A 7 8.34 17.02 34.96
CA SER A 7 9.78 16.89 34.79
C SER A 7 10.56 17.06 36.10
N LYS A 8 10.03 17.85 37.06
CA LYS A 8 10.76 18.13 38.33
C LYS A 8 10.82 16.88 39.21
N LYS A 9 9.68 16.21 39.43
CA LYS A 9 9.62 14.97 40.21
C LYS A 9 10.50 13.86 39.63
N ILE A 10 10.46 13.69 38.30
CA ILE A 10 11.28 12.69 37.62
C ILE A 10 12.77 13.02 37.78
N LYS A 11 13.15 14.28 37.60
CA LYS A 11 14.52 14.76 37.77
C LYS A 11 15.02 14.48 39.18
N ASP A 12 14.29 14.86 40.20
CA ASP A 12 14.64 14.66 41.60
C ASP A 12 14.86 13.18 41.93
N LYS A 13 13.95 12.30 41.40
CA LYS A 13 14.10 10.86 41.56
C LYS A 13 15.35 10.29 40.86
N LEU A 14 15.72 10.82 39.68
CA LEU A 14 16.92 10.41 38.97
C LEU A 14 18.19 10.81 39.76
N PHE A 15 18.26 12.04 40.33
CA PHE A 15 19.36 12.46 41.17
C PHE A 15 19.44 11.63 42.49
N GLN A 16 18.31 11.28 43.09
CA GLN A 16 18.26 10.36 44.24
C GLN A 16 18.81 8.97 43.91
N ASN A 17 18.70 8.52 42.65
CA ASN A 17 19.30 7.28 42.17
C ASN A 17 20.74 7.47 41.61
N ASN A 18 21.42 8.56 42.02
CA ASN A 18 22.82 8.86 41.69
C ASN A 18 23.12 9.12 40.20
N PHE A 19 22.10 9.43 39.36
CA PHE A 19 22.37 9.90 38.01
C PHE A 19 22.90 11.35 38.04
N THR A 20 23.95 11.60 37.28
CA THR A 20 24.55 12.93 37.16
C THR A 20 23.87 13.78 36.11
N ALA A 21 23.96 15.10 36.21
CA ALA A 21 23.46 16.03 35.19
C ALA A 21 24.02 15.72 33.77
N ASN A 22 25.30 15.35 33.71
CA ASN A 22 25.96 15.05 32.45
C ASN A 22 25.38 13.76 31.80
N GLU A 23 25.12 12.72 32.58
CA GLU A 23 24.48 11.49 32.11
C GLU A 23 23.08 11.76 31.59
N LEU A 24 22.29 12.58 32.28
CA LEU A 24 20.93 12.96 31.85
C LEU A 24 20.94 13.74 30.51
N ILE A 25 21.96 14.58 30.28
CA ILE A 25 22.17 15.29 29.00
C ILE A 25 22.61 14.30 27.92
N LYS A 26 23.62 13.47 28.19
CA LYS A 26 24.15 12.48 27.25
C LYS A 26 23.08 11.44 26.83
N SER A 27 22.13 11.11 27.70
CA SER A 27 21.00 10.23 27.38
C SER A 27 20.02 10.85 26.39
N GLY A 28 20.09 12.17 26.14
CA GLY A 28 19.13 12.92 25.32
C GLY A 28 17.78 13.16 25.99
N MET A 29 17.58 12.75 27.25
CA MET A 29 16.34 12.96 27.99
C MET A 29 16.18 14.39 28.50
N TYR A 30 17.30 15.04 28.80
CA TYR A 30 17.40 16.39 29.30
C TYR A 30 18.29 17.26 28.43
N TYR A 31 18.13 18.57 28.54
CA TYR A 31 19.01 19.58 27.97
C TYR A 31 19.16 20.75 28.91
N LYS A 32 20.24 21.51 28.79
CA LYS A 32 20.39 22.78 29.47
C LYS A 32 19.62 23.86 28.73
N LYS A 33 18.93 24.70 29.49
CA LYS A 33 18.28 25.88 28.93
C LYS A 33 19.32 26.91 28.56
N ASP A 34 19.17 27.55 27.40
CA ASP A 34 20.09 28.58 26.95
C ASP A 34 20.23 29.69 27.99
N GLY A 35 21.49 30.04 28.32
CA GLY A 35 21.84 31.05 29.32
C GLY A 35 21.61 30.64 30.77
N SER A 36 21.36 29.36 31.08
CA SER A 36 21.12 28.85 32.44
C SER A 36 21.68 27.44 32.61
N ASP A 37 22.07 27.09 33.85
CA ASP A 37 22.39 25.71 34.21
C ASP A 37 21.14 24.83 34.49
N GLU A 38 19.95 25.35 34.27
CA GLU A 38 18.74 24.64 34.50
C GLU A 38 18.58 23.45 33.53
N LEU A 39 18.43 22.25 34.10
CA LEU A 39 18.10 21.04 33.35
C LEU A 39 16.61 20.94 33.07
N VAL A 40 16.27 20.85 31.80
CA VAL A 40 14.88 20.78 31.34
C VAL A 40 14.62 19.42 30.70
N CYS A 41 13.58 18.71 31.15
CA CYS A 41 13.17 17.45 30.54
C CYS A 41 12.58 17.69 29.13
N ARG A 42 13.06 16.96 28.16
CA ARG A 42 12.59 17.03 26.75
C ARG A 42 11.16 16.53 26.58
N PHE A 43 10.76 15.57 27.37
CA PHE A 43 9.53 14.79 27.16
C PHE A 43 8.34 15.19 28.05
N ARG A 44 8.34 16.42 28.57
CA ARG A 44 7.25 16.93 29.43
C ARG A 44 5.87 16.80 28.78
N ASN A 45 4.86 16.37 29.55
CA ASN A 45 3.47 16.21 29.14
C ASN A 45 3.33 15.36 27.87
N ARG A 46 4.03 14.21 27.83
CA ARG A 46 4.05 13.33 26.68
C ARG A 46 3.84 11.89 27.06
N ILE A 47 3.10 11.18 26.22
CA ILE A 47 3.10 9.71 26.18
C ILE A 47 4.44 9.29 25.64
N ILE A 48 5.12 8.38 26.34
CA ILE A 48 6.49 7.93 26.05
C ILE A 48 6.44 6.57 25.39
N PHE A 49 7.10 6.47 24.25
CA PHE A 49 7.34 5.25 23.49
C PHE A 49 8.81 4.88 23.61
N PRO A 50 9.17 3.88 24.43
CA PRO A 50 10.55 3.44 24.54
C PRO A 50 11.08 2.91 23.22
N ILE A 51 12.28 3.32 22.84
CA ILE A 51 12.97 2.82 21.65
C ILE A 51 14.01 1.82 22.10
N LEU A 52 13.95 0.62 21.55
CA LEU A 52 14.87 -0.47 21.82
C LEU A 52 15.72 -0.75 20.59
N ASN A 53 16.99 -1.10 20.84
CA ASN A 53 17.84 -1.60 19.77
C ASN A 53 17.54 -3.08 19.47
N TYR A 54 18.26 -3.64 18.50
CA TYR A 54 18.16 -5.03 18.11
C TYR A 54 18.37 -6.04 19.28
N PHE A 55 19.11 -5.65 20.30
CA PHE A 55 19.43 -6.48 21.49
C PHE A 55 18.45 -6.28 22.67
N ASN A 56 17.31 -5.61 22.46
CA ASN A 56 16.33 -5.27 23.50
C ASN A 56 16.85 -4.28 24.57
N GLN A 57 17.87 -3.51 24.29
CA GLN A 57 18.35 -2.47 25.18
C GLN A 57 17.64 -1.15 24.88
N TYR A 58 17.26 -0.41 25.91
CA TYR A 58 16.69 0.92 25.77
C TYR A 58 17.77 1.90 25.28
N ILE A 59 17.51 2.56 24.16
CA ILE A 59 18.45 3.48 23.51
C ILE A 59 17.92 4.89 23.37
N GLY A 60 16.63 5.10 23.53
CA GLY A 60 15.98 6.40 23.42
C GLY A 60 14.48 6.30 23.63
N CYS A 61 13.79 7.41 23.39
CA CYS A 61 12.34 7.52 23.50
C CYS A 61 11.75 8.34 22.36
N GLY A 62 10.55 7.97 21.93
CA GLY A 62 9.61 8.85 21.25
C GLY A 62 8.63 9.45 22.24
N GLY A 63 8.10 10.64 21.99
CA GLY A 63 7.12 11.28 22.85
C GLY A 63 6.01 11.94 22.06
N ARG A 64 4.74 11.57 22.31
CA ARG A 64 3.54 12.22 21.75
C ARG A 64 2.95 13.18 22.78
N SER A 65 2.81 14.45 22.43
CA SER A 65 2.20 15.43 23.33
C SER A 65 0.73 15.12 23.60
N VAL A 66 0.31 15.29 24.85
CA VAL A 66 -1.11 15.26 25.25
C VAL A 66 -1.75 16.65 25.20
N LEU A 67 -0.96 17.71 25.02
CA LEU A 67 -1.44 19.08 24.94
C LEU A 67 -1.96 19.38 23.54
N LYS A 68 -3.18 19.92 23.45
CA LYS A 68 -3.84 20.28 22.17
C LYS A 68 -3.06 21.32 21.34
N LYS A 69 -2.32 22.24 22.01
CA LYS A 69 -1.56 23.34 21.38
C LYS A 69 -0.04 23.14 21.52
N ALA A 70 0.46 21.91 21.43
CA ALA A 70 1.89 21.67 21.45
C ALA A 70 2.55 22.13 20.14
N LEU A 71 3.70 22.81 20.22
CA LEU A 71 4.52 23.20 19.05
C LEU A 71 4.93 22.00 18.18
N ALA A 72 5.19 20.86 18.82
CA ALA A 72 5.46 19.61 18.13
C ALA A 72 4.61 18.49 18.73
N LYS A 73 3.73 17.88 17.91
CA LYS A 73 2.90 16.74 18.30
C LYS A 73 3.76 15.54 18.70
N TYR A 74 4.80 15.25 17.94
CA TYR A 74 5.77 14.17 18.17
C TYR A 74 7.18 14.71 18.30
N ILE A 75 7.97 14.13 19.20
CA ILE A 75 9.41 14.34 19.30
C ILE A 75 10.10 13.00 19.53
N ASN A 76 11.33 12.90 19.07
CA ASN A 76 12.22 11.77 19.37
C ASN A 76 13.41 12.24 20.22
N SER A 77 14.07 11.31 20.90
CA SER A 77 15.41 11.55 21.44
C SER A 77 16.30 12.13 20.35
N PRO A 78 17.21 13.05 20.67
CA PRO A 78 18.25 13.49 19.73
C PRO A 78 19.18 12.32 19.42
N GLU A 79 20.04 12.49 18.42
CA GLU A 79 21.15 11.58 18.19
C GLU A 79 22.06 11.56 19.43
N THR A 80 22.42 10.36 19.88
CA THR A 80 23.34 10.13 21.01
C THR A 80 24.34 9.06 20.64
N ASP A 81 25.30 8.77 21.54
CA ASP A 81 26.22 7.65 21.33
C ASP A 81 25.53 6.30 21.19
N PHE A 82 24.35 6.14 21.82
CA PHE A 82 23.56 4.91 21.82
C PHE A 82 22.43 4.92 20.80
N PHE A 83 21.93 6.08 20.40
CA PHE A 83 20.75 6.21 19.55
C PHE A 83 21.07 6.97 18.26
N LYS A 84 20.99 6.26 17.14
CA LYS A 84 21.07 6.80 15.78
C LYS A 84 19.79 6.45 15.06
N LYS A 85 18.95 7.44 14.74
CA LYS A 85 17.62 7.22 14.10
C LYS A 85 17.72 6.41 12.82
N GLY A 86 18.66 6.75 11.96
CA GLY A 86 18.86 6.09 10.67
C GLY A 86 19.39 4.65 10.73
N PHE A 87 19.70 4.13 11.92
CA PHE A 87 20.20 2.76 12.11
C PHE A 87 19.25 1.89 12.93
N ASN A 88 18.14 2.44 13.40
CA ASN A 88 17.19 1.72 14.24
C ASN A 88 15.79 1.75 13.65
N LEU A 89 14.99 0.73 13.94
CA LEU A 89 13.58 0.62 13.62
C LEU A 89 12.81 0.39 14.91
N TYR A 90 11.73 1.15 15.11
CA TYR A 90 10.83 0.96 16.23
C TYR A 90 10.10 -0.37 16.12
N ASN A 91 10.00 -1.12 17.19
CA ASN A 91 9.30 -2.41 17.32
C ASN A 91 9.92 -3.59 16.53
N LEU A 92 11.07 -3.46 15.88
CA LEU A 92 11.65 -4.55 15.07
C LEU A 92 11.91 -5.82 15.90
N ASN A 93 12.36 -5.67 17.13
CA ASN A 93 12.65 -6.78 18.05
C ASN A 93 11.39 -7.57 18.45
N ASN A 94 10.25 -6.90 18.66
CA ASN A 94 8.98 -7.58 18.94
C ASN A 94 8.41 -8.23 17.67
N SER A 95 8.49 -7.54 16.52
CA SER A 95 8.09 -8.11 15.23
C SER A 95 8.76 -9.44 14.94
N LYS A 96 10.06 -9.55 15.26
CA LYS A 96 10.80 -10.80 15.11
C LYS A 96 10.31 -11.91 16.04
N LYS A 97 9.94 -11.58 17.29
CA LYS A 97 9.53 -12.56 18.28
C LYS A 97 8.13 -13.12 18.07
N GLU A 98 7.22 -12.25 17.65
CA GLU A 98 5.77 -12.56 17.63
C GLU A 98 5.22 -12.78 16.21
N SER A 99 6.02 -12.53 15.18
CA SER A 99 5.61 -12.80 13.81
C SER A 99 5.55 -14.30 13.55
N THR A 100 4.40 -14.76 13.09
CA THR A 100 4.20 -16.12 12.56
C THR A 100 4.66 -16.23 11.10
N ASP A 101 4.67 -15.11 10.37
CA ASP A 101 5.19 -14.97 9.01
C ASP A 101 6.59 -14.32 9.08
N THR A 102 7.63 -15.14 9.27
CA THR A 102 9.00 -14.67 9.41
C THR A 102 9.59 -14.12 8.12
N ASP A 103 8.92 -14.34 6.97
CA ASP A 103 9.43 -13.91 5.68
C ASP A 103 9.11 -12.45 5.36
N LYS A 104 8.12 -11.85 6.05
CA LYS A 104 7.62 -10.50 5.74
C LYS A 104 7.67 -9.56 6.94
N LEU A 105 8.12 -8.33 6.70
CA LEU A 105 8.03 -7.22 7.65
C LEU A 105 7.27 -6.06 7.01
N VAL A 106 6.28 -5.51 7.72
CA VAL A 106 5.60 -4.27 7.33
C VAL A 106 6.34 -3.10 7.97
N LEU A 107 6.77 -2.13 7.16
CA LEU A 107 7.38 -0.88 7.62
C LEU A 107 6.44 0.29 7.37
N VAL A 108 6.11 1.00 8.43
CA VAL A 108 5.28 2.21 8.44
C VAL A 108 6.10 3.43 8.88
N GLU A 109 5.50 4.63 8.88
CA GLU A 109 6.23 5.86 9.21
C GLU A 109 6.28 6.12 10.71
N GLY A 110 5.20 5.90 11.44
CA GLY A 110 5.02 6.32 12.82
C GLY A 110 4.83 5.20 13.83
N TYR A 111 5.12 5.49 15.10
CA TYR A 111 4.88 4.51 16.16
C TYR A 111 3.40 4.36 16.50
N MET A 112 2.54 5.32 16.16
CA MET A 112 1.10 5.16 16.36
C MET A 112 0.54 4.13 15.39
N ASP A 113 0.99 4.14 14.14
CA ASP A 113 0.64 3.13 13.14
C ASP A 113 1.04 1.74 13.62
N VAL A 114 2.27 1.62 14.18
CA VAL A 114 2.72 0.34 14.77
C VAL A 114 1.82 -0.08 15.92
N VAL A 115 1.48 0.82 16.84
CA VAL A 115 0.63 0.49 18.00
C VAL A 115 -0.76 0.05 17.54
N SER A 116 -1.35 0.75 16.59
CA SER A 116 -2.67 0.43 16.07
C SER A 116 -2.69 -0.90 15.33
N LEU A 117 -1.77 -1.08 14.40
CA LEU A 117 -1.61 -2.33 13.64
C LEU A 117 -1.35 -3.52 14.57
N TYR A 118 -0.44 -3.37 15.52
CA TYR A 118 -0.09 -4.40 16.48
C TYR A 118 -1.27 -4.82 17.37
N ASN A 119 -2.06 -3.85 17.86
CA ASN A 119 -3.26 -4.10 18.66
C ASN A 119 -4.36 -4.80 17.85
N LYS A 120 -4.41 -4.59 16.55
CA LYS A 120 -5.36 -5.24 15.62
C LYS A 120 -4.85 -6.59 15.09
N GLY A 121 -3.71 -7.10 15.60
CA GLY A 121 -3.20 -8.43 15.28
C GLY A 121 -2.10 -8.48 14.21
N VAL A 122 -1.71 -7.35 13.59
CA VAL A 122 -0.57 -7.29 12.66
C VAL A 122 0.71 -7.21 13.47
N LYS A 123 1.34 -8.35 13.76
CA LYS A 123 2.48 -8.45 14.67
C LYS A 123 3.84 -8.19 14.02
N ASN A 124 3.94 -8.42 12.73
CA ASN A 124 5.15 -8.23 11.92
C ASN A 124 5.30 -6.78 11.40
N VAL A 125 5.16 -5.80 12.29
CA VAL A 125 5.18 -4.37 11.95
C VAL A 125 6.26 -3.61 12.71
N ALA A 126 7.00 -2.73 12.02
CA ALA A 126 7.98 -1.82 12.58
C ALA A 126 7.85 -0.43 11.95
N ALA A 127 8.46 0.61 12.54
CA ALA A 127 8.42 1.94 11.97
C ALA A 127 9.81 2.58 11.86
N THR A 128 9.95 3.50 10.90
CA THR A 128 11.01 4.49 10.89
C THR A 128 10.81 5.50 12.02
N LEU A 129 11.83 6.20 12.42
CA LEU A 129 11.77 7.08 13.60
C LEU A 129 11.63 8.56 13.21
N GLY A 130 10.69 8.88 12.33
CA GLY A 130 10.44 10.24 11.86
C GLY A 130 11.54 10.75 10.92
N THR A 131 12.15 9.85 10.17
CA THR A 131 13.11 10.12 9.10
C THR A 131 12.75 9.29 7.87
N ALA A 132 13.13 9.77 6.70
CA ALA A 132 13.05 8.94 5.49
C ALA A 132 13.86 7.65 5.70
N ILE A 133 13.32 6.52 5.23
CA ILE A 133 13.97 5.22 5.37
C ILE A 133 15.39 5.22 4.82
N THR A 134 16.33 4.63 5.55
CA THR A 134 17.73 4.55 5.17
C THR A 134 18.12 3.15 4.70
N THR A 135 19.22 3.05 3.94
CA THR A 135 19.79 1.76 3.53
C THR A 135 20.22 0.91 4.74
N SER A 136 20.67 1.54 5.83
CA SER A 136 21.01 0.86 7.08
C SER A 136 19.80 0.23 7.75
N GLN A 137 18.66 0.92 7.76
CA GLN A 137 17.38 0.38 8.29
C GLN A 137 16.86 -0.79 7.44
N ILE A 138 16.93 -0.69 6.12
CA ILE A 138 16.57 -1.80 5.21
C ILE A 138 17.49 -3.01 5.44
N ASN A 139 18.80 -2.80 5.51
CA ASN A 139 19.75 -3.88 5.79
C ASN A 139 19.52 -4.50 7.17
N LEU A 140 19.14 -3.71 8.17
CA LEU A 140 18.77 -4.20 9.50
C LEU A 140 17.52 -5.09 9.45
N ALA A 141 16.49 -4.67 8.72
CA ALA A 141 15.27 -5.45 8.51
C ALA A 141 15.56 -6.76 7.76
N TRP A 142 16.36 -6.71 6.69
CA TRP A 142 16.76 -7.88 5.90
C TRP A 142 17.62 -8.92 6.63
N LYS A 143 18.16 -8.60 7.80
CA LYS A 143 18.81 -9.61 8.67
C LYS A 143 17.83 -10.64 9.21
N ASN A 144 16.53 -10.30 9.29
CA ASN A 144 15.52 -11.14 9.93
C ASN A 144 14.36 -11.50 9.00
N PHE A 145 14.13 -10.71 7.96
CA PHE A 145 13.01 -10.86 7.03
C PHE A 145 13.55 -10.84 5.61
N ASP A 146 13.04 -11.70 4.75
CA ASP A 146 13.44 -11.70 3.33
C ASP A 146 12.62 -10.71 2.53
N LYS A 147 11.39 -10.43 2.95
CA LYS A 147 10.47 -9.51 2.30
C LYS A 147 10.13 -8.34 3.21
N ILE A 148 10.21 -7.13 2.68
CA ILE A 148 9.78 -5.91 3.35
C ILE A 148 8.64 -5.30 2.56
N ILE A 149 7.56 -4.91 3.23
CA ILE A 149 6.46 -4.16 2.62
C ILE A 149 6.46 -2.76 3.23
N LEU A 150 6.77 -1.75 2.43
CA LEU A 150 6.66 -0.36 2.82
C LEU A 150 5.20 0.08 2.70
N CYS A 151 4.63 0.56 3.78
CA CYS A 151 3.24 1.00 3.84
C CYS A 151 3.22 2.43 4.41
N PHE A 152 3.30 3.41 3.50
CA PHE A 152 3.30 4.83 3.82
C PHE A 152 1.91 5.44 3.66
N ASP A 153 1.74 6.67 4.10
CA ASP A 153 0.46 7.39 4.01
C ASP A 153 -0.02 7.47 2.56
N GLY A 154 -1.33 7.44 2.37
CA GLY A 154 -1.95 7.42 1.04
C GLY A 154 -1.96 8.77 0.30
N ASP A 155 -1.33 9.81 0.84
CA ASP A 155 -1.24 11.14 0.27
C ASP A 155 -0.07 11.30 -0.72
N GLN A 156 0.08 12.49 -1.30
CA GLN A 156 1.17 12.78 -2.24
C GLN A 156 2.54 12.70 -1.57
N SER A 157 2.65 13.10 -0.30
CA SER A 157 3.91 13.03 0.45
C SER A 157 4.38 11.60 0.64
N GLY A 158 3.46 10.68 0.96
CA GLY A 158 3.74 9.24 1.08
C GLY A 158 4.11 8.59 -0.26
N LEU A 159 3.49 9.02 -1.38
CA LEU A 159 3.88 8.57 -2.73
C LEU A 159 5.32 9.00 -3.06
N ASP A 160 5.67 10.25 -2.78
CA ASP A 160 7.02 10.77 -3.01
C ASP A 160 8.05 10.10 -2.07
N ALA A 161 7.64 9.79 -0.83
CA ALA A 161 8.46 9.02 0.12
C ALA A 161 8.70 7.59 -0.38
N SER A 162 7.66 6.94 -0.92
CA SER A 162 7.74 5.60 -1.53
C SER A 162 8.73 5.57 -2.69
N TYR A 163 8.67 6.56 -3.58
CA TYR A 163 9.61 6.65 -4.70
C TYR A 163 11.05 6.86 -4.22
N ARG A 164 11.29 7.82 -3.30
CA ARG A 164 12.62 8.05 -2.74
C ARG A 164 13.17 6.80 -2.01
N ALA A 165 12.29 6.05 -1.34
CA ALA A 165 12.65 4.77 -0.73
C ALA A 165 13.04 3.75 -1.81
N ALA A 166 12.26 3.67 -2.89
CA ALA A 166 12.51 2.75 -4.00
C ALA A 166 13.87 3.01 -4.66
N GLU A 167 14.24 4.26 -4.93
CA GLU A 167 15.56 4.60 -5.48
C GLU A 167 16.72 4.20 -4.55
N ARG A 168 16.56 4.41 -3.23
CA ARG A 168 17.60 4.01 -2.26
C ARG A 168 17.78 2.51 -2.18
N VAL A 169 16.65 1.78 -2.15
CA VAL A 169 16.67 0.32 -2.05
C VAL A 169 17.18 -0.32 -3.32
N LEU A 170 16.87 0.27 -4.49
CA LEU A 170 17.34 -0.24 -5.77
C LEU A 170 18.85 -0.47 -5.77
N LYS A 171 19.64 0.44 -5.19
CA LYS A 171 21.10 0.37 -5.17
C LYS A 171 21.63 -0.84 -4.41
N ILE A 172 20.96 -1.22 -3.32
CA ILE A 172 21.40 -2.28 -2.39
C ILE A 172 20.61 -3.59 -2.55
N LEU A 173 19.68 -3.66 -3.53
CA LEU A 173 18.91 -4.87 -3.77
C LEU A 173 19.81 -6.03 -4.18
N LYS A 174 19.57 -7.20 -3.59
CA LYS A 174 20.36 -8.42 -3.81
C LYS A 174 19.47 -9.65 -3.88
N PRO A 175 19.94 -10.75 -4.49
CA PRO A 175 19.18 -11.98 -4.62
C PRO A 175 18.66 -12.49 -3.26
N GLY A 176 17.42 -12.97 -3.25
CA GLY A 176 16.73 -13.47 -2.04
C GLY A 176 16.19 -12.40 -1.10
N LYS A 177 16.30 -11.11 -1.46
CA LYS A 177 15.72 -10.01 -0.70
C LYS A 177 14.77 -9.21 -1.58
N ASP A 178 13.55 -9.05 -1.08
CA ASP A 178 12.49 -8.35 -1.79
C ASP A 178 11.99 -7.13 -1.03
N ILE A 179 11.49 -6.16 -1.77
CA ILE A 179 10.76 -5.03 -1.23
C ILE A 179 9.52 -4.73 -2.06
N TYR A 180 8.43 -4.47 -1.37
CA TYR A 180 7.13 -4.14 -1.93
C TYR A 180 6.61 -2.84 -1.35
N PHE A 181 5.65 -2.23 -2.01
CA PHE A 181 5.05 -0.96 -1.63
C PHE A 181 3.53 -1.11 -1.60
N ALA A 182 2.96 -1.06 -0.41
CA ALA A 182 1.52 -1.04 -0.22
C ALA A 182 1.03 0.40 -0.29
N LYS A 183 0.02 0.66 -1.11
CA LYS A 183 -0.59 1.98 -1.26
C LYS A 183 -1.90 2.04 -0.50
N ILE A 184 -1.95 2.87 0.53
CA ILE A 184 -3.18 3.15 1.26
C ILE A 184 -4.09 4.06 0.40
N PRO A 185 -5.37 3.74 0.24
CA PRO A 185 -6.31 4.56 -0.53
C PRO A 185 -6.75 5.81 0.22
N ASN A 186 -7.33 6.77 -0.50
CA ASN A 186 -8.09 7.91 0.04
C ASN A 186 -7.33 8.83 0.99
N SER A 187 -6.00 8.97 0.83
CA SER A 187 -5.16 9.81 1.70
C SER A 187 -5.26 9.47 3.19
N GLN A 188 -5.63 8.22 3.51
CA GLN A 188 -5.63 7.70 4.88
C GLN A 188 -4.21 7.33 5.31
N ASP A 189 -4.01 7.23 6.63
CA ASP A 189 -2.81 6.61 7.20
C ASP A 189 -3.07 5.12 7.57
N PRO A 190 -2.04 4.34 7.94
CA PRO A 190 -2.21 2.94 8.34
C PRO A 190 -3.12 2.75 9.55
N ASP A 191 -3.13 3.69 10.50
CA ASP A 191 -3.98 3.68 11.70
C ASP A 191 -5.45 3.81 11.30
N ASP A 192 -5.80 4.80 10.48
CA ASP A 192 -7.16 5.01 9.99
C ASP A 192 -7.65 3.80 9.17
N PHE A 193 -6.80 3.30 8.28
CA PHE A 193 -7.15 2.17 7.43
C PHE A 193 -7.44 0.89 8.22
N ILE A 194 -6.58 0.51 9.17
CA ILE A 194 -6.79 -0.71 9.98
C ILE A 194 -8.00 -0.58 10.90
N ASN A 195 -8.29 0.63 11.39
CA ASN A 195 -9.47 0.88 12.22
C ASN A 195 -10.77 0.74 11.41
N GLN A 196 -10.77 1.12 10.15
CA GLN A 196 -11.93 1.04 9.26
C GLN A 196 -12.15 -0.37 8.69
N PHE A 197 -11.08 -1.05 8.23
CA PHE A 197 -11.20 -2.30 7.46
C PHE A 197 -10.76 -3.55 8.23
N GLY A 198 -10.21 -3.38 9.44
CA GLY A 198 -9.73 -4.49 10.27
C GLY A 198 -8.49 -5.19 9.71
N GLN A 199 -8.09 -6.25 10.39
CA GLN A 199 -6.89 -7.03 10.07
C GLN A 199 -6.95 -7.66 8.66
N ASN A 200 -8.08 -8.26 8.30
CA ASN A 200 -8.25 -8.92 7.01
C ASN A 200 -8.18 -7.93 5.84
N GLY A 201 -8.80 -6.75 6.00
CA GLY A 201 -8.70 -5.67 5.02
C GLY A 201 -7.27 -5.19 4.83
N PHE A 202 -6.52 -5.07 5.92
CA PHE A 202 -5.11 -4.67 5.86
C PHE A 202 -4.23 -5.73 5.18
N TYR A 203 -4.40 -7.01 5.48
CA TYR A 203 -3.67 -8.07 4.76
C TYR A 203 -4.04 -8.14 3.28
N SER A 204 -5.30 -7.89 2.93
CA SER A 204 -5.71 -7.78 1.53
C SER A 204 -5.00 -6.63 0.80
N LEU A 205 -4.81 -5.48 1.47
CA LEU A 205 -4.02 -4.36 0.96
C LEU A 205 -2.55 -4.77 0.75
N LEU A 206 -1.94 -5.43 1.73
CA LEU A 206 -0.54 -5.88 1.63
C LEU A 206 -0.32 -6.87 0.49
N ASN A 207 -1.29 -7.73 0.20
CA ASN A 207 -1.21 -8.70 -0.90
C ASN A 207 -1.30 -8.03 -2.29
N GLN A 208 -1.76 -6.78 -2.36
CA GLN A 208 -1.83 -5.97 -3.59
C GLN A 208 -0.65 -5.02 -3.74
N SER A 209 0.38 -5.17 -2.92
CA SER A 209 1.56 -4.30 -2.95
C SER A 209 2.33 -4.44 -4.28
N SER A 210 2.80 -3.30 -4.77
CA SER A 210 3.61 -3.20 -6.00
C SER A 210 5.07 -3.55 -5.75
N ASP A 211 5.73 -4.17 -6.73
CA ASP A 211 7.17 -4.41 -6.66
C ASP A 211 8.00 -3.13 -6.87
N LEU A 212 9.28 -3.20 -6.51
CA LEU A 212 10.23 -2.10 -6.62
C LEU A 212 10.30 -1.51 -8.04
N SER A 213 10.37 -2.37 -9.05
CA SER A 213 10.49 -1.94 -10.45
C SER A 213 9.22 -1.26 -10.95
N GLU A 214 8.07 -1.65 -10.40
CA GLU A 214 6.78 -1.04 -10.73
C GLU A 214 6.66 0.38 -10.19
N ILE A 215 7.05 0.61 -8.95
CA ILE A 215 7.04 1.95 -8.35
C ILE A 215 7.94 2.90 -9.13
N ILE A 216 9.17 2.48 -9.46
CA ILE A 216 10.11 3.29 -10.21
C ILE A 216 9.61 3.56 -11.64
N PHE A 217 9.11 2.52 -12.32
CA PHE A 217 8.54 2.66 -13.66
C PHE A 217 7.35 3.64 -13.64
N ASN A 218 6.38 3.44 -12.77
CA ASN A 218 5.17 4.26 -12.71
C ASN A 218 5.50 5.73 -12.45
N TYR A 219 6.44 6.02 -11.55
CA TYR A 219 6.85 7.39 -11.25
C TYR A 219 7.40 8.12 -12.49
N HIS A 220 8.25 7.45 -13.29
CA HIS A 220 8.87 8.04 -14.46
C HIS A 220 7.99 8.03 -15.71
N ALA A 221 7.02 7.13 -15.78
CA ALA A 221 6.14 6.96 -16.94
C ALA A 221 4.93 7.91 -16.96
N VAL A 222 4.67 8.66 -15.87
CA VAL A 222 3.45 9.51 -15.71
C VAL A 222 3.25 10.48 -16.87
N ASN A 223 4.31 11.15 -17.32
CA ASN A 223 4.24 12.21 -18.31
C ASN A 223 4.81 11.82 -19.70
N VAL A 224 5.03 10.53 -19.93
CA VAL A 224 5.61 10.05 -21.21
C VAL A 224 4.54 9.98 -22.28
N ASP A 225 4.74 10.71 -23.36
CA ASP A 225 3.89 10.62 -24.55
C ASP A 225 4.16 9.29 -25.28
N ARG A 226 3.22 8.37 -25.13
CA ARG A 226 3.30 7.01 -25.72
C ARG A 226 3.29 7.01 -27.24
N SER A 227 2.90 8.11 -27.89
CA SER A 227 2.91 8.24 -29.36
C SER A 227 4.32 8.49 -29.90
N LYS A 228 5.22 9.06 -29.07
CA LYS A 228 6.57 9.47 -29.46
C LYS A 228 7.62 8.43 -29.06
N ALA A 229 8.22 7.79 -30.04
CA ALA A 229 9.28 6.81 -29.82
C ALA A 229 10.51 7.41 -29.08
N SER A 230 10.81 8.68 -29.29
CA SER A 230 11.90 9.39 -28.62
C SER A 230 11.67 9.52 -27.10
N GLU A 231 10.44 9.77 -26.66
CA GLU A 231 10.10 9.87 -25.22
C GLU A 231 10.16 8.50 -24.54
N ILE A 232 9.71 7.44 -25.23
CA ILE A 232 9.84 6.06 -24.72
C ILE A 232 11.32 5.68 -24.59
N ALA A 233 12.16 6.01 -25.59
CA ALA A 233 13.60 5.77 -25.54
C ALA A 233 14.29 6.55 -24.42
N LEU A 234 13.85 7.80 -24.16
CA LEU A 234 14.36 8.61 -23.05
C LEU A 234 13.99 7.98 -21.69
N LEU A 235 12.76 7.50 -21.54
CA LEU A 235 12.33 6.77 -20.35
C LEU A 235 13.19 5.52 -20.13
N GLU A 236 13.38 4.69 -21.17
CA GLU A 236 14.21 3.48 -21.08
C GLU A 236 15.64 3.81 -20.64
N LYS A 237 16.25 4.83 -21.26
CA LYS A 237 17.58 5.31 -20.90
C LYS A 237 17.64 5.69 -19.41
N LYS A 238 16.65 6.45 -18.91
CA LYS A 238 16.60 6.90 -17.51
C LYS A 238 16.46 5.72 -16.55
N LEU A 239 15.56 4.78 -16.82
CA LEU A 239 15.37 3.58 -16.00
C LEU A 239 16.62 2.69 -15.96
N PHE A 240 17.34 2.61 -17.08
CA PHE A 240 18.58 1.85 -17.16
C PHE A 240 19.71 2.53 -16.40
N GLN A 241 19.82 3.85 -16.45
CA GLN A 241 20.78 4.61 -15.64
C GLN A 241 20.57 4.37 -14.14
N LEU A 242 19.31 4.37 -13.67
CA LEU A 242 19.00 4.02 -12.28
C LEU A 242 19.41 2.57 -11.95
N ALA A 243 19.12 1.63 -12.85
CA ALA A 243 19.54 0.24 -12.63
C ALA A 243 21.07 0.07 -12.66
N ASP A 244 21.80 0.93 -13.39
CA ASP A 244 23.28 0.89 -13.43
C ASP A 244 23.94 1.27 -12.12
N GLU A 245 23.22 1.99 -11.25
CA GLU A 245 23.68 2.33 -9.89
C GLU A 245 23.58 1.15 -8.90
N MET A 246 23.03 0.00 -9.30
CA MET A 246 22.92 -1.18 -8.44
C MET A 246 24.27 -1.86 -8.20
N ASP A 247 24.53 -2.25 -6.95
CA ASP A 247 25.76 -2.94 -6.55
C ASP A 247 25.80 -4.38 -7.08
N ASP A 248 24.66 -5.12 -7.00
CA ASP A 248 24.57 -6.52 -7.42
C ASP A 248 24.28 -6.67 -8.91
N GLN A 249 25.20 -7.33 -9.65
CA GLN A 249 25.12 -7.46 -11.10
C GLN A 249 23.99 -8.41 -11.56
N ILE A 250 23.65 -9.40 -10.75
CA ILE A 250 22.56 -10.34 -11.08
C ILE A 250 21.23 -9.62 -10.97
N SER A 251 20.97 -8.98 -9.83
CA SER A 251 19.75 -8.17 -9.59
C SER A 251 19.62 -7.07 -10.64
N LYS A 252 20.71 -6.37 -10.99
CA LYS A 252 20.76 -5.36 -12.06
C LYS A 252 20.23 -5.90 -13.38
N LYS A 253 20.69 -7.08 -13.81
CA LYS A 253 20.26 -7.73 -15.05
C LYS A 253 18.74 -7.97 -15.05
N TYR A 254 18.19 -8.51 -13.95
CA TYR A 254 16.77 -8.83 -13.86
C TYR A 254 15.90 -7.58 -13.72
N ILE A 255 16.34 -6.54 -13.02
CA ILE A 255 15.66 -5.25 -12.94
C ILE A 255 15.59 -4.57 -14.31
N LYS A 256 16.69 -4.54 -15.08
CA LYS A 256 16.65 -4.02 -16.46
C LYS A 256 15.66 -4.79 -17.34
N ASN A 257 15.59 -6.10 -17.21
CA ASN A 257 14.60 -6.90 -17.93
C ASN A 257 13.16 -6.60 -17.50
N SER A 258 12.94 -6.39 -16.20
CA SER A 258 11.63 -5.96 -15.67
C SER A 258 11.22 -4.61 -16.25
N PHE A 259 12.10 -3.63 -16.31
CA PHE A 259 11.83 -2.33 -16.94
C PHE A 259 11.50 -2.46 -18.43
N LYS A 260 12.26 -3.27 -19.19
CA LYS A 260 11.94 -3.55 -20.60
C LYS A 260 10.54 -4.12 -20.77
N ASN A 261 10.20 -5.12 -19.95
CA ASN A 261 8.88 -5.74 -20.00
C ASN A 261 7.76 -4.74 -19.67
N LYS A 262 7.96 -3.90 -18.63
CA LYS A 262 6.98 -2.87 -18.25
C LYS A 262 6.80 -1.83 -19.37
N ILE A 263 7.88 -1.36 -20.01
CA ILE A 263 7.85 -0.48 -21.19
C ILE A 263 7.07 -1.15 -22.33
N PHE A 264 7.41 -2.39 -22.65
CA PHE A 264 6.77 -3.12 -23.73
C PHE A 264 5.26 -3.31 -23.49
N VAL A 265 4.89 -3.82 -22.31
CA VAL A 265 3.48 -4.10 -21.98
C VAL A 265 2.66 -2.82 -21.87
N ASN A 266 3.16 -1.81 -21.15
CA ASN A 266 2.36 -0.64 -20.82
C ASN A 266 2.39 0.46 -21.89
N LEU A 267 3.49 0.59 -22.64
CA LEU A 267 3.66 1.70 -23.59
C LEU A 267 3.63 1.28 -25.06
N ILE A 268 4.09 0.06 -25.39
CA ILE A 268 4.22 -0.39 -26.78
C ILE A 268 3.07 -1.31 -27.20
N LYS A 269 2.79 -2.37 -26.42
CA LYS A 269 1.75 -3.36 -26.76
C LYS A 269 0.36 -2.74 -26.79
N ASN A 270 0.07 -1.80 -25.87
CA ASN A 270 -1.19 -1.07 -25.84
C ASN A 270 -1.38 -0.07 -27.00
N LYS A 271 -0.35 0.18 -27.82
CA LYS A 271 -0.45 1.01 -29.03
C LYS A 271 -1.40 0.45 -30.12
N LYS A 272 -1.68 -0.86 -30.10
CA LYS A 272 -2.61 -1.45 -31.07
C LYS A 272 -4.10 -1.16 -30.78
N ASN A 273 -4.41 -0.54 -29.62
CA ASN A 273 -5.79 -0.29 -29.17
C ASN A 273 -6.12 1.14 -28.77
N THR A 274 -5.27 2.16 -29.06
CA THR A 274 -5.57 3.53 -28.62
C THR A 274 -5.43 4.58 -29.71
N PHE A 275 -6.47 4.76 -30.50
CA PHE A 275 -6.96 6.08 -30.83
C PHE A 275 -8.06 6.40 -29.82
N SER A 276 -7.77 7.28 -28.89
CA SER A 276 -8.57 8.01 -27.91
C SER A 276 -8.20 7.74 -26.43
N ASN A 277 -7.90 8.82 -25.76
CA ASN A 277 -8.20 9.24 -24.41
C ASN A 277 -7.04 9.55 -23.44
N GLN A 278 -6.83 10.86 -23.27
CA GLN A 278 -6.14 11.45 -22.10
C GLN A 278 -6.84 11.18 -20.74
N GLY A 279 -8.00 10.48 -20.75
CA GLY A 279 -8.72 10.04 -19.55
C GLY A 279 -8.15 8.80 -18.86
N GLU A 280 -7.36 7.97 -19.57
CA GLU A 280 -6.97 6.63 -19.09
C GLU A 280 -5.80 6.59 -18.10
N LEU A 281 -4.99 7.65 -18.02
CA LEU A 281 -3.91 7.72 -17.00
C LEU A 281 -4.44 7.94 -15.58
N LYS A 282 -5.58 8.65 -15.42
CA LYS A 282 -6.34 8.67 -14.16
C LYS A 282 -6.98 7.31 -13.86
N GLN A 283 -7.31 6.51 -14.88
CA GLN A 283 -7.94 5.20 -14.74
C GLN A 283 -6.95 4.08 -14.34
N ALA A 284 -5.70 4.13 -14.79
CA ALA A 284 -4.69 3.13 -14.38
C ALA A 284 -4.33 3.24 -12.89
N SER A 285 -4.33 4.45 -12.33
CA SER A 285 -4.14 4.64 -10.88
C SER A 285 -5.34 4.18 -10.05
N LEU A 286 -6.54 4.17 -10.62
CA LEU A 286 -7.76 3.68 -9.98
C LEU A 286 -7.95 2.15 -10.12
N ARG A 287 -7.37 1.50 -11.15
CA ARG A 287 -7.35 0.02 -11.27
C ARG A 287 -6.62 -0.69 -10.13
N LEU A 288 -5.74 0.01 -9.42
CA LEU A 288 -5.06 -0.47 -8.22
C LEU A 288 -5.97 -0.54 -6.96
N MET A 289 -7.24 -0.13 -7.06
CA MET A 289 -8.19 -0.10 -5.94
C MET A 289 -9.14 -1.30 -5.89
N LEU A 290 -9.26 -2.10 -6.96
CA LEU A 290 -10.16 -3.24 -7.01
C LEU A 290 -9.39 -4.56 -6.83
N THR A 291 -9.99 -5.48 -6.10
CA THR A 291 -9.46 -6.85 -6.01
C THR A 291 -9.59 -7.57 -7.35
N LYS A 292 -8.75 -8.60 -7.59
CA LYS A 292 -8.90 -9.47 -8.77
C LYS A 292 -10.33 -10.01 -8.86
N GLU A 293 -10.88 -10.43 -7.74
CA GLU A 293 -12.25 -10.94 -7.63
C GLU A 293 -13.30 -9.89 -8.02
N GLU A 294 -13.20 -8.65 -7.52
CA GLU A 294 -14.12 -7.58 -7.90
C GLU A 294 -14.06 -7.28 -9.40
N ILE A 295 -12.85 -7.33 -9.99
CA ILE A 295 -12.69 -7.14 -11.44
C ILE A 295 -13.36 -8.28 -12.24
N ILE A 296 -13.29 -9.52 -11.76
CA ILE A 296 -13.95 -10.68 -12.39
C ILE A 296 -15.47 -10.51 -12.32
N GLU A 297 -16.02 -10.14 -11.16
CA GLU A 297 -17.46 -9.85 -11.01
C GLU A 297 -17.91 -8.73 -11.95
N LEU A 298 -17.18 -7.61 -12.02
CA LEU A 298 -17.46 -6.50 -12.94
C LEU A 298 -17.36 -6.92 -14.42
N SER A 299 -16.46 -7.84 -14.76
CA SER A 299 -16.28 -8.34 -16.12
C SER A 299 -17.44 -9.23 -16.53
N LEU A 300 -17.97 -10.06 -15.62
CA LEU A 300 -19.17 -10.84 -15.86
C LEU A 300 -20.39 -9.93 -16.00
N LEU A 301 -20.57 -8.93 -15.14
CA LEU A 301 -21.64 -7.93 -15.28
C LEU A 301 -21.57 -7.19 -16.62
N ASN A 302 -20.37 -6.85 -17.08
CA ASN A 302 -20.19 -6.23 -18.39
C ASN A 302 -20.56 -7.16 -19.54
N LEU A 303 -20.28 -8.46 -19.45
CA LEU A 303 -20.68 -9.47 -20.43
C LEU A 303 -22.21 -9.55 -20.54
N ILE A 304 -22.92 -9.68 -19.41
CA ILE A 304 -24.37 -9.76 -19.34
C ILE A 304 -25.03 -8.48 -19.89
N LEU A 305 -24.52 -7.29 -19.51
CA LEU A 305 -25.04 -6.01 -20.01
C LEU A 305 -24.92 -5.84 -21.52
N ASN A 306 -23.83 -6.35 -22.12
CA ASN A 306 -23.60 -6.21 -23.56
C ASN A 306 -24.40 -7.23 -24.40
N TYR A 307 -24.78 -8.36 -23.80
CA TYR A 307 -25.48 -9.46 -24.49
C TYR A 307 -26.73 -9.92 -23.73
N PRO A 308 -27.73 -9.02 -23.54
CA PRO A 308 -28.96 -9.36 -22.79
C PRO A 308 -29.69 -10.59 -23.34
N ASN A 309 -29.78 -10.71 -24.68
CA ASN A 309 -30.45 -11.82 -25.33
C ASN A 309 -29.79 -13.18 -25.11
N LEU A 310 -28.44 -13.23 -25.15
CA LEU A 310 -27.70 -14.46 -24.89
C LEU A 310 -27.72 -14.82 -23.40
N SER A 311 -27.72 -13.80 -22.53
CA SER A 311 -27.80 -13.97 -21.10
C SER A 311 -29.12 -14.56 -20.62
N GLU A 312 -30.19 -14.39 -21.35
CA GLU A 312 -31.51 -14.97 -21.03
C GLU A 312 -31.47 -16.50 -21.03
N ASN A 313 -30.72 -17.11 -21.95
CA ASN A 313 -30.56 -18.56 -22.01
C ASN A 313 -29.77 -19.13 -20.80
N LYS A 314 -29.04 -18.29 -20.04
CA LYS A 314 -28.24 -18.63 -18.88
C LYS A 314 -28.80 -18.04 -17.57
N ILE A 315 -30.07 -17.62 -17.53
CA ILE A 315 -30.64 -16.88 -16.41
C ILE A 315 -30.63 -17.69 -15.10
N GLU A 316 -30.81 -19.01 -15.18
CA GLU A 316 -30.72 -19.89 -14.01
C GLU A 316 -29.33 -19.95 -13.46
N ASP A 317 -28.32 -20.12 -14.31
CA ASP A 317 -26.90 -20.13 -13.92
C ASP A 317 -26.48 -18.77 -13.36
N ILE A 318 -26.91 -17.66 -13.99
CA ILE A 318 -26.66 -16.28 -13.53
C ILE A 318 -27.28 -16.05 -12.15
N SER A 319 -28.49 -16.57 -11.91
CA SER A 319 -29.21 -16.43 -10.64
C SER A 319 -28.56 -17.23 -9.50
N ALA A 320 -27.84 -18.28 -9.83
CA ALA A 320 -27.09 -19.10 -8.87
C ALA A 320 -25.74 -18.47 -8.46
N ILE A 321 -25.30 -17.41 -9.15
CA ILE A 321 -24.02 -16.76 -8.84
C ILE A 321 -24.16 -15.93 -7.56
N GLU A 322 -23.30 -16.23 -6.60
CA GLU A 322 -23.16 -15.40 -5.43
C GLU A 322 -21.94 -14.50 -5.56
N PHE A 323 -22.11 -13.22 -5.64
CA PHE A 323 -21.05 -12.23 -5.61
C PHE A 323 -20.58 -11.93 -4.18
N SER A 324 -19.30 -11.69 -4.02
CA SER A 324 -18.68 -11.34 -2.74
C SER A 324 -18.90 -9.86 -2.38
N PHE A 325 -19.05 -9.00 -3.37
CA PHE A 325 -19.23 -7.56 -3.16
C PHE A 325 -20.71 -7.19 -3.16
N LYS A 326 -21.17 -6.61 -2.04
CA LYS A 326 -22.59 -6.28 -1.82
C LYS A 326 -23.20 -5.42 -2.93
N ASP A 327 -22.46 -4.42 -3.40
CA ASP A 327 -22.95 -3.52 -4.45
C ASP A 327 -23.08 -4.24 -5.79
N ASN A 328 -22.15 -5.10 -6.15
CA ASN A 328 -22.20 -5.92 -7.36
C ASN A 328 -23.33 -6.95 -7.27
N LYS A 329 -23.59 -7.53 -6.09
CA LYS A 329 -24.71 -8.44 -5.83
C LYS A 329 -26.05 -7.74 -6.02
N ASN A 330 -26.21 -6.53 -5.47
CA ASN A 330 -27.45 -5.75 -5.63
C ASN A 330 -27.70 -5.38 -7.10
N PHE A 331 -26.63 -4.98 -7.81
CA PHE A 331 -26.69 -4.68 -9.24
C PHE A 331 -27.09 -5.91 -10.05
N LEU A 332 -26.51 -7.08 -9.78
CA LEU A 332 -26.88 -8.33 -10.46
C LEU A 332 -28.35 -8.68 -10.24
N SER A 333 -28.86 -8.53 -9.02
CA SER A 333 -30.28 -8.81 -8.70
C SER A 333 -31.21 -7.92 -9.49
N GLU A 334 -30.95 -6.61 -9.62
CA GLU A 334 -31.78 -5.68 -10.40
C GLU A 334 -31.63 -5.92 -11.91
N LEU A 335 -30.44 -6.32 -12.37
CA LEU A 335 -30.16 -6.71 -13.75
C LEU A 335 -31.00 -7.96 -14.14
N ILE A 336 -30.99 -9.01 -13.30
CA ILE A 336 -31.78 -10.22 -13.48
C ILE A 336 -33.29 -9.86 -13.52
N SER A 337 -33.75 -9.06 -12.56
CA SER A 337 -35.16 -8.61 -12.53
C SER A 337 -35.56 -7.86 -13.80
N SER A 338 -34.67 -7.03 -14.34
CA SER A 338 -34.92 -6.28 -15.57
C SER A 338 -34.97 -7.17 -16.82
N LEU A 339 -34.15 -8.23 -16.85
CA LEU A 339 -34.16 -9.21 -17.93
C LEU A 339 -35.40 -10.12 -17.88
N THR A 340 -35.82 -10.57 -16.67
CA THR A 340 -36.90 -11.55 -16.51
C THR A 340 -38.30 -10.92 -16.45
N ASN A 341 -38.50 -9.96 -15.54
CA ASN A 341 -39.83 -9.41 -15.25
C ASN A 341 -40.22 -8.29 -16.20
N GLU A 342 -39.28 -7.50 -16.71
CA GLU A 342 -39.54 -6.36 -17.57
C GLU A 342 -39.21 -6.61 -19.03
N ASN A 343 -38.58 -7.75 -19.32
CA ASN A 343 -38.27 -8.20 -20.68
C ASN A 343 -37.42 -7.19 -21.48
N ILE A 344 -36.51 -6.46 -20.77
CA ILE A 344 -35.66 -5.45 -21.39
C ILE A 344 -34.45 -6.16 -22.02
N ARG A 345 -34.39 -6.17 -23.35
CA ARG A 345 -33.35 -6.87 -24.14
C ARG A 345 -32.39 -5.95 -24.87
N SER A 346 -32.56 -4.66 -24.72
CA SER A 346 -31.65 -3.67 -25.29
C SER A 346 -30.65 -3.21 -24.23
N LYS A 347 -29.35 -3.26 -24.54
CA LYS A 347 -28.30 -2.73 -23.70
C LYS A 347 -28.55 -1.30 -23.25
N ASP A 348 -28.95 -0.42 -24.20
CA ASP A 348 -29.16 1.00 -23.90
C ASP A 348 -30.31 1.22 -22.92
N ASN A 349 -31.36 0.43 -23.03
CA ASN A 349 -32.51 0.49 -22.13
C ASN A 349 -32.17 -0.06 -20.74
N LEU A 350 -31.39 -1.15 -20.64
CA LEU A 350 -30.87 -1.69 -19.39
C LEU A 350 -29.99 -0.67 -18.69
N VAL A 351 -29.03 -0.08 -19.41
CA VAL A 351 -28.13 0.93 -18.84
C VAL A 351 -28.90 2.14 -18.34
N LYS A 352 -29.84 2.68 -19.11
CA LYS A 352 -30.70 3.81 -18.69
C LYS A 352 -31.49 3.51 -17.41
N LYS A 353 -32.03 2.32 -17.30
CA LYS A 353 -32.78 1.91 -16.11
C LYS A 353 -31.86 1.75 -14.88
N LEU A 354 -30.81 0.98 -15.02
CA LEU A 354 -29.88 0.69 -13.93
C LEU A 354 -29.07 1.93 -13.50
N GLN A 355 -28.94 2.94 -14.36
CA GLN A 355 -28.26 4.18 -14.05
C GLN A 355 -28.92 4.96 -12.90
N ILE A 356 -30.24 4.81 -12.72
CA ILE A 356 -31.00 5.50 -11.68
C ILE A 356 -30.50 5.13 -10.28
N ASN A 357 -30.26 3.82 -10.03
CA ASN A 357 -29.92 3.31 -8.71
C ASN A 357 -28.43 2.88 -8.61
N HIS A 358 -27.75 2.66 -9.74
CA HIS A 358 -26.44 2.02 -9.79
C HIS A 358 -25.41 2.74 -10.67
N GLU A 359 -25.48 4.07 -10.76
CA GLU A 359 -24.52 4.87 -11.56
C GLU A 359 -23.05 4.56 -11.21
N GLY A 360 -22.77 4.36 -9.91
CA GLY A 360 -21.43 4.02 -9.41
C GLY A 360 -20.90 2.69 -9.96
N ILE A 361 -21.74 1.65 -10.00
CA ILE A 361 -21.37 0.34 -10.55
C ILE A 361 -21.22 0.38 -12.07
N LEU A 362 -22.09 1.06 -12.78
CA LEU A 362 -21.95 1.26 -14.23
C LEU A 362 -20.65 1.99 -14.58
N LYS A 363 -20.25 2.98 -13.79
CA LYS A 363 -18.95 3.63 -13.93
C LYS A 363 -17.81 2.65 -13.66
N LYS A 364 -17.89 1.83 -12.61
CA LYS A 364 -16.88 0.79 -12.32
C LYS A 364 -16.80 -0.23 -13.46
N ILE A 365 -17.91 -0.74 -13.97
CA ILE A 365 -17.94 -1.66 -15.12
C ILE A 365 -17.27 -1.01 -16.34
N SER A 366 -17.63 0.23 -16.66
CA SER A 366 -17.03 0.96 -17.78
C SER A 366 -15.54 1.23 -17.60
N MET A 367 -15.04 1.29 -16.38
CA MET A 367 -13.64 1.58 -16.08
C MET A 367 -12.79 0.32 -15.96
N TYR A 368 -13.29 -0.74 -15.31
CA TYR A 368 -12.46 -1.81 -14.77
C TYR A 368 -12.70 -3.20 -15.36
N ALA A 369 -13.84 -3.46 -16.03
CA ALA A 369 -14.07 -4.75 -16.65
C ALA A 369 -12.97 -5.09 -17.68
N ASN A 370 -12.37 -6.29 -17.57
CA ASN A 370 -11.22 -6.71 -18.37
C ASN A 370 -11.57 -7.05 -19.83
N ASN A 371 -12.84 -7.32 -20.13
CA ASN A 371 -13.29 -7.88 -21.40
C ASN A 371 -13.79 -6.84 -22.44
N LYS A 372 -13.63 -5.54 -22.17
CA LYS A 372 -14.17 -4.45 -23.02
C LYS A 372 -13.74 -4.51 -24.49
N SER A 373 -12.50 -4.91 -24.75
CA SER A 373 -11.94 -4.96 -26.08
C SER A 373 -12.23 -6.27 -26.82
N VAL A 374 -12.70 -7.29 -26.10
CA VAL A 374 -12.87 -8.66 -26.61
C VAL A 374 -14.32 -8.97 -26.90
N ILE A 375 -15.27 -8.32 -26.21
CA ILE A 375 -16.71 -8.60 -26.32
C ILE A 375 -17.41 -7.84 -27.45
N SER A 376 -16.70 -7.24 -28.39
CA SER A 376 -17.33 -6.68 -29.59
C SER A 376 -17.63 -7.81 -30.58
N ASN A 377 -18.92 -8.08 -30.84
CA ASN A 377 -19.41 -9.10 -31.79
C ASN A 377 -19.18 -10.57 -31.38
N LEU A 378 -19.53 -10.95 -30.15
CA LEU A 378 -19.56 -12.35 -29.74
C LEU A 378 -20.74 -13.09 -30.40
N ASN A 379 -20.46 -14.32 -30.88
CA ASN A 379 -21.49 -15.31 -31.18
C ASN A 379 -21.84 -16.11 -29.91
N GLU A 380 -22.91 -16.93 -29.99
CA GLU A 380 -23.41 -17.71 -28.85
C GLU A 380 -22.35 -18.61 -28.22
N GLY A 381 -21.58 -19.35 -29.03
CA GLY A 381 -20.53 -20.23 -28.52
C GLY A 381 -19.37 -19.49 -27.84
N SER A 382 -19.01 -18.29 -28.34
CA SER A 382 -18.00 -17.45 -27.70
C SER A 382 -18.51 -16.83 -26.39
N PHE A 383 -19.79 -16.43 -26.35
CA PHE A 383 -20.44 -15.95 -25.13
C PHE A 383 -20.43 -17.02 -24.04
N ASP A 384 -20.83 -18.26 -24.36
CA ASP A 384 -20.84 -19.38 -23.43
C ASP A 384 -19.44 -19.67 -22.87
N SER A 385 -18.41 -19.65 -23.70
CA SER A 385 -17.04 -19.85 -23.25
C SER A 385 -16.60 -18.77 -22.24
N PHE A 386 -16.85 -17.48 -22.53
CA PHE A 386 -16.52 -16.41 -21.60
C PHE A 386 -17.33 -16.47 -20.31
N PHE A 387 -18.61 -16.85 -20.41
CA PHE A 387 -19.47 -17.00 -19.24
C PHE A 387 -18.95 -18.10 -18.31
N GLU A 388 -18.66 -19.27 -18.84
CA GLU A 388 -18.13 -20.41 -18.06
C GLU A 388 -16.77 -20.09 -17.42
N ASP A 389 -15.89 -19.39 -18.14
CA ASP A 389 -14.60 -18.96 -17.61
C ASP A 389 -14.78 -18.03 -16.38
N TYR A 390 -15.63 -17.01 -16.46
CA TYR A 390 -15.91 -16.11 -15.34
C TYR A 390 -16.63 -16.81 -14.19
N PHE A 391 -17.57 -17.69 -14.49
CA PHE A 391 -18.28 -18.50 -13.51
C PHE A 391 -17.34 -19.39 -12.72
N ALA A 392 -16.42 -20.09 -13.42
CA ALA A 392 -15.40 -20.93 -12.81
C ALA A 392 -14.43 -20.10 -11.93
N GLU A 393 -13.97 -18.92 -12.41
CA GLU A 393 -13.08 -18.05 -11.65
C GLU A 393 -13.73 -17.51 -10.37
N ILE A 394 -15.02 -17.11 -10.40
CA ILE A 394 -15.76 -16.67 -9.21
C ILE A 394 -15.84 -17.79 -8.18
N ASN A 395 -16.16 -19.01 -8.61
CA ASN A 395 -16.25 -20.17 -7.72
C ASN A 395 -14.88 -20.57 -7.13
N LEU A 396 -13.79 -20.43 -7.91
CA LEU A 396 -12.41 -20.65 -7.42
C LEU A 396 -12.01 -19.62 -6.37
N CYS A 397 -12.37 -18.34 -6.56
CA CYS A 397 -12.09 -17.29 -5.58
C CYS A 397 -12.78 -17.55 -4.24
N LYS A 398 -13.95 -18.17 -4.22
CA LYS A 398 -14.66 -18.56 -2.99
C LYS A 398 -14.01 -19.73 -2.28
N LYS A 399 -13.69 -20.82 -2.98
CA LYS A 399 -13.04 -22.00 -2.40
C LYS A 399 -11.70 -21.69 -1.73
N ASN A 400 -11.02 -20.64 -2.15
CA ASN A 400 -9.77 -20.19 -1.54
C ASN A 400 -9.97 -19.33 -0.27
N LYS A 401 -11.22 -19.05 0.12
CA LYS A 401 -11.59 -18.27 1.32
C LYS A 401 -12.18 -19.13 2.45
N GLU A 402 -12.62 -20.36 2.14
CA GLU A 402 -12.99 -21.40 3.09
C GLU A 402 -11.74 -22.18 3.54
#